data_1246ff35ad05e2a83a4af84f8fe955b2
#
_entry.id   1246ff35ad05e2a83a4af84f8fe955b2
#
_cell.length_a   1.000
_cell.length_b   1.000
_cell.length_c   1.000
_cell.angle_alpha   90.00
_cell.angle_beta   90.00
_cell.angle_gamma   90.00
#
_symmetry.space_group_name_H-M   'P 1'
#
loop_
_entity.id
_entity.type
_entity.pdbx_description
1 polymer ?
#
loop_
_entity_poly.entity_id
_entity_poly.type
_entity_poly.pdbx_seq_one_letter_code
_entity_poly.pdbx_strand_id
1 'polypeptide(L)'
;MNVLPRRARGVLAVALCSLVLSACGGSDGTDGTRGGYISGDGSYVVVDAPDRKDAPELEGEDLEGEPLSLEQFAGKVVVVNVWGSWCPPCRAEEPILSAVARELADDDVQFVGIATRDVAGARAFERAREVPYPSFADDAGTYAVQFADSLPTMATPTTWIIDADGKVAVRYLGPFTSESTLRGLIEDVQGSRS
;
A
#
# COMPACT_ATOMS: atom_id res chain seq x y z
N MET A 1 -21.27 -9.20 84.85
CA MET A 1 -22.22 -8.62 83.89
C MET A 1 -21.59 -7.30 83.38
N ASN A 2 -20.88 -7.30 82.35
CA ASN A 2 -20.36 -6.07 81.74
C ASN A 2 -20.60 -6.16 80.19
N VAL A 3 -21.50 -5.35 79.71
CA VAL A 3 -21.93 -5.23 78.31
C VAL A 3 -21.01 -4.25 77.59
N LEU A 4 -20.21 -4.70 76.63
CA LEU A 4 -19.39 -3.83 75.80
C LEU A 4 -20.25 -3.28 74.63
N PRO A 5 -20.09 -2.01 74.24
CA PRO A 5 -20.94 -1.37 73.20
C PRO A 5 -20.53 -1.75 71.77
N ARG A 6 -21.54 -2.08 71.04
CA ARG A 6 -21.59 -2.54 69.60
C ARG A 6 -21.38 -1.41 68.60
N ARG A 7 -20.37 -0.53 68.68
CA ARG A 7 -20.22 0.64 67.81
C ARG A 7 -18.88 0.78 67.06
N ALA A 8 -18.06 -0.26 66.99
CA ALA A 8 -16.72 -0.16 66.37
C ALA A 8 -16.49 -1.10 65.17
N ARG A 9 -17.54 -1.59 64.51
CA ARG A 9 -17.39 -2.49 63.36
C ARG A 9 -17.83 -1.91 62.00
N GLY A 10 -18.17 -0.61 61.94
CA GLY A 10 -18.74 0.02 60.73
C GLY A 10 -17.77 0.88 59.92
N VAL A 11 -16.56 1.14 60.35
CA VAL A 11 -15.67 2.15 59.73
C VAL A 11 -14.51 1.53 58.94
N LEU A 12 -14.24 0.22 59.07
CA LEU A 12 -13.12 -0.43 58.38
C LEU A 12 -13.48 -1.07 57.03
N ALA A 13 -14.75 -1.12 56.69
CA ALA A 13 -15.21 -1.76 55.41
C ALA A 13 -15.36 -0.79 54.24
N VAL A 14 -15.29 0.53 54.44
CA VAL A 14 -15.47 1.53 53.39
C VAL A 14 -14.14 2.00 52.76
N ALA A 15 -13.02 1.77 53.47
CA ALA A 15 -11.68 2.22 52.97
C ALA A 15 -11.00 1.24 51.99
N LEU A 16 -11.51 0.02 51.79
CA LEU A 16 -10.90 -0.96 50.89
C LEU A 16 -11.55 -1.04 49.50
N CYS A 17 -12.71 -0.37 49.28
CA CYS A 17 -13.37 -0.36 47.94
C CYS A 17 -12.94 0.77 47.03
N SER A 18 -12.11 1.70 47.49
CA SER A 18 -11.70 2.87 46.67
C SER A 18 -10.43 2.69 45.86
N LEU A 19 -9.79 1.52 45.90
CA LEU A 19 -8.49 1.27 45.24
C LEU A 19 -8.55 0.37 44.02
N VAL A 20 -9.76 -0.01 43.52
CA VAL A 20 -9.88 -0.96 42.40
C VAL A 20 -10.48 -0.31 41.13
N LEU A 21 -10.77 1.00 41.12
CA LEU A 21 -11.34 1.69 39.95
C LEU A 21 -10.34 2.55 39.13
N SER A 22 -9.04 2.36 39.31
CA SER A 22 -8.02 3.10 38.56
C SER A 22 -7.30 2.27 37.48
N ALA A 23 -7.83 1.11 37.09
CA ALA A 23 -7.18 0.20 36.14
C ALA A 23 -7.96 0.02 34.84
N CYS A 24 -8.75 1.02 34.40
CA CYS A 24 -9.33 1.08 33.06
C CYS A 24 -9.01 2.44 32.40
N GLY A 25 -7.75 2.86 32.51
CA GLY A 25 -7.15 3.76 31.55
C GLY A 25 -6.46 2.90 30.52
N GLY A 26 -7.20 2.35 29.57
CA GLY A 26 -6.63 1.84 28.34
C GLY A 26 -5.97 3.02 27.65
N SER A 27 -4.67 3.22 27.87
CA SER A 27 -3.84 3.87 26.89
C SER A 27 -3.94 3.00 25.65
N ASP A 28 -4.66 3.44 24.63
CA ASP A 28 -4.32 3.11 23.28
C ASP A 28 -2.87 3.56 23.07
N GLY A 29 -1.97 2.71 23.57
CA GLY A 29 -0.62 2.70 23.10
C GLY A 29 -0.71 2.35 21.64
N THR A 30 -0.54 3.32 20.79
CA THR A 30 0.08 3.10 19.50
C THR A 30 1.43 2.48 19.84
N ASP A 31 1.39 1.16 20.05
CA ASP A 31 2.57 0.33 19.96
C ASP A 31 3.06 0.56 18.54
N GLY A 32 4.14 1.32 18.38
CA GLY A 32 4.79 1.54 17.11
C GLY A 32 5.20 0.18 16.60
N THR A 33 4.26 -0.44 15.90
CA THR A 33 4.46 -1.75 15.30
C THR A 33 5.60 -1.56 14.32
N ARG A 34 6.77 -2.08 14.64
CA ARG A 34 7.81 -2.31 13.65
C ARG A 34 7.15 -3.04 12.50
N GLY A 35 7.05 -2.40 11.33
CA GLY A 35 6.44 -3.01 10.16
C GLY A 35 5.55 -2.10 9.30
N GLY A 36 5.13 -0.91 9.78
CA GLY A 36 4.31 0.01 8.99
C GLY A 36 2.82 0.01 9.34
N TYR A 37 1.98 0.55 8.45
CA TYR A 37 0.55 0.70 8.61
C TYR A 37 -0.22 -0.25 7.69
N ILE A 38 -1.26 -0.90 8.24
CA ILE A 38 -2.24 -1.69 7.48
C ILE A 38 -3.61 -1.05 7.68
N SER A 39 -4.30 -0.69 6.60
CA SER A 39 -5.68 -0.19 6.69
C SER A 39 -6.59 -1.21 7.37
N GLY A 40 -7.60 -0.75 8.12
CA GLY A 40 -8.49 -1.61 8.88
C GLY A 40 -9.27 -2.64 8.05
N ASP A 41 -9.45 -2.38 6.75
CA ASP A 41 -10.04 -3.29 5.77
C ASP A 41 -8.99 -4.09 4.97
N GLY A 42 -7.69 -3.88 5.24
CA GLY A 42 -6.58 -4.53 4.53
C GLY A 42 -6.38 -4.04 3.09
N SER A 43 -7.08 -2.98 2.66
CA SER A 43 -7.00 -2.48 1.28
C SER A 43 -5.63 -1.95 0.92
N TYR A 44 -4.89 -1.38 1.87
CA TYR A 44 -3.50 -1.00 1.63
C TYR A 44 -2.59 -1.27 2.84
N VAL A 45 -1.33 -1.47 2.52
CA VAL A 45 -0.22 -1.67 3.46
C VAL A 45 0.86 -0.66 3.13
N VAL A 46 1.33 0.08 4.13
CA VAL A 46 2.53 0.92 4.05
C VAL A 46 3.58 0.30 4.95
N VAL A 47 4.78 0.06 4.44
CA VAL A 47 5.89 -0.56 5.16
C VAL A 47 6.89 0.52 5.57
N ASP A 48 7.29 0.53 6.84
CA ASP A 48 8.33 1.43 7.34
C ASP A 48 9.68 1.15 6.64
N ALA A 49 10.45 2.20 6.36
CA ALA A 49 11.67 2.11 5.54
C ALA A 49 12.64 0.97 5.96
N PRO A 50 12.93 0.72 7.26
CA PRO A 50 13.83 -0.34 7.67
C PRO A 50 13.33 -1.77 7.40
N ASP A 51 12.00 -1.93 7.23
CA ASP A 51 11.35 -3.25 7.08
C ASP A 51 10.97 -3.55 5.62
N ARG A 52 11.20 -2.61 4.68
CA ARG A 52 10.94 -2.79 3.25
C ARG A 52 11.84 -3.85 2.66
N LYS A 53 11.26 -4.68 1.81
CA LYS A 53 11.98 -5.70 1.04
C LYS A 53 12.22 -5.23 -0.38
N ASP A 54 13.24 -5.78 -1.01
CA ASP A 54 13.56 -5.47 -2.39
C ASP A 54 12.38 -5.81 -3.32
N ALA A 55 12.16 -4.97 -4.31
CA ALA A 55 11.24 -5.25 -5.40
C ALA A 55 11.82 -6.36 -6.29
N PRO A 56 10.96 -7.14 -6.97
CA PRO A 56 11.44 -8.13 -7.94
C PRO A 56 12.14 -7.45 -9.12
N GLU A 57 13.13 -8.12 -9.68
CA GLU A 57 13.78 -7.75 -10.94
C GLU A 57 12.83 -8.13 -12.10
N LEU A 58 11.98 -7.17 -12.51
CA LEU A 58 11.10 -7.39 -13.67
C LEU A 58 11.81 -6.98 -14.95
N GLU A 59 11.91 -7.92 -15.88
CA GLU A 59 12.44 -7.71 -17.23
C GLU A 59 11.52 -8.39 -18.25
N GLY A 60 11.30 -7.72 -19.39
CA GLY A 60 10.48 -8.25 -20.46
C GLY A 60 10.30 -7.25 -21.58
N GLU A 61 9.16 -7.37 -22.27
CA GLU A 61 8.77 -6.45 -23.34
C GLU A 61 7.54 -5.64 -22.89
N ASP A 62 7.46 -4.41 -23.38
CA ASP A 62 6.26 -3.60 -23.24
C ASP A 62 5.16 -4.02 -24.26
N LEU A 63 4.02 -3.32 -24.23
CA LEU A 63 2.91 -3.59 -25.14
C LEU A 63 3.24 -3.29 -26.62
N GLU A 64 4.30 -2.56 -26.92
CA GLU A 64 4.77 -2.29 -28.28
C GLU A 64 5.89 -3.24 -28.75
N GLY A 65 6.38 -4.11 -27.84
CA GLY A 65 7.45 -5.08 -28.06
C GLY A 65 8.86 -4.53 -27.81
N GLU A 66 8.95 -3.37 -27.17
CA GLU A 66 10.24 -2.78 -26.81
C GLU A 66 10.71 -3.33 -25.45
N PRO A 67 12.03 -3.46 -25.23
CA PRO A 67 12.57 -3.92 -23.97
C PRO A 67 12.18 -2.99 -22.80
N LEU A 68 11.65 -3.57 -21.73
CA LEU A 68 11.26 -2.87 -20.50
C LEU A 68 11.81 -3.59 -19.28
N SER A 69 12.43 -2.84 -18.35
CA SER A 69 12.82 -3.37 -17.03
C SER A 69 12.61 -2.33 -15.94
N LEU A 70 12.38 -2.77 -14.70
CA LEU A 70 12.29 -1.84 -13.55
C LEU A 70 13.63 -1.18 -13.25
N GLU A 71 14.76 -1.82 -13.55
CA GLU A 71 16.09 -1.27 -13.35
C GLU A 71 16.34 0.01 -14.14
N GLN A 72 15.68 0.20 -15.29
CA GLN A 72 15.76 1.45 -16.08
C GLN A 72 15.33 2.67 -15.29
N PHE A 73 14.59 2.48 -14.20
CA PHE A 73 14.03 3.52 -13.34
C PHE A 73 14.72 3.58 -11.97
N ALA A 74 15.89 2.98 -11.82
CA ALA A 74 16.66 3.01 -10.57
C ALA A 74 16.87 4.45 -10.08
N GLY A 75 16.69 4.68 -8.78
CA GLY A 75 16.79 6.00 -8.16
C GLY A 75 15.49 6.82 -8.18
N LYS A 76 14.45 6.35 -8.87
CA LYS A 76 13.12 6.97 -8.88
C LYS A 76 12.15 6.22 -7.94
N VAL A 77 11.09 6.89 -7.51
CA VAL A 77 9.91 6.21 -6.97
C VAL A 77 9.16 5.59 -8.14
N VAL A 78 8.89 4.27 -8.08
CA VAL A 78 8.21 3.56 -9.17
C VAL A 78 6.83 3.09 -8.71
N VAL A 79 5.79 3.52 -9.43
CA VAL A 79 4.40 3.08 -9.22
C VAL A 79 4.10 1.96 -10.20
N VAL A 80 3.95 0.73 -9.71
CA VAL A 80 3.66 -0.46 -10.53
C VAL A 80 2.21 -0.86 -10.36
N ASN A 81 1.41 -0.80 -11.44
CA ASN A 81 0.00 -1.14 -11.43
C ASN A 81 -0.30 -2.40 -12.25
N VAL A 82 -0.85 -3.43 -11.61
CA VAL A 82 -1.39 -4.61 -12.31
C VAL A 82 -2.79 -4.36 -12.78
N TRP A 83 -3.02 -4.51 -14.07
CA TRP A 83 -4.28 -4.19 -14.71
C TRP A 83 -4.62 -5.12 -15.88
N GLY A 84 -5.79 -4.95 -16.45
CA GLY A 84 -6.19 -5.61 -17.70
C GLY A 84 -7.32 -4.88 -18.41
N SER A 85 -7.32 -4.92 -19.74
CA SER A 85 -8.38 -4.33 -20.60
C SER A 85 -9.78 -4.91 -20.31
N TRP A 86 -9.83 -6.17 -19.87
CA TRP A 86 -11.03 -6.91 -19.48
C TRP A 86 -11.55 -6.57 -18.08
N CYS A 87 -10.78 -5.81 -17.26
CA CYS A 87 -11.07 -5.52 -15.85
C CYS A 87 -11.81 -4.17 -15.72
N PRO A 88 -13.12 -4.13 -15.41
CA PRO A 88 -13.86 -2.88 -15.31
C PRO A 88 -13.32 -1.89 -14.26
N PRO A 89 -12.96 -2.31 -13.02
CA PRO A 89 -12.37 -1.38 -12.04
C PRO A 89 -11.00 -0.83 -12.50
N CYS A 90 -10.18 -1.61 -13.22
CA CYS A 90 -8.90 -1.13 -13.76
C CYS A 90 -9.12 0.00 -14.78
N ARG A 91 -10.11 -0.16 -15.66
CA ARG A 91 -10.46 0.88 -16.63
C ARG A 91 -11.05 2.14 -15.99
N ALA A 92 -11.66 1.99 -14.81
CA ALA A 92 -12.21 3.13 -14.06
C ALA A 92 -11.12 3.93 -13.34
N GLU A 93 -10.04 3.30 -12.88
CA GLU A 93 -8.91 3.98 -12.21
C GLU A 93 -7.91 4.60 -13.17
N GLU A 94 -7.85 4.13 -14.43
CA GLU A 94 -6.85 4.59 -15.42
C GLU A 94 -6.77 6.13 -15.54
N PRO A 95 -7.88 6.90 -15.62
CA PRO A 95 -7.78 8.35 -15.70
C PRO A 95 -7.08 8.99 -14.49
N ILE A 96 -7.22 8.39 -13.30
CA ILE A 96 -6.57 8.85 -12.07
C ILE A 96 -5.06 8.58 -12.17
N LEU A 97 -4.67 7.35 -12.55
CA LEU A 97 -3.26 6.99 -12.72
C LEU A 97 -2.59 7.87 -13.78
N SER A 98 -3.23 8.05 -14.93
CA SER A 98 -2.72 8.87 -16.02
C SER A 98 -2.60 10.36 -15.65
N ALA A 99 -3.55 10.91 -14.87
CA ALA A 99 -3.49 12.29 -14.42
C ALA A 99 -2.29 12.52 -13.48
N VAL A 100 -2.13 11.66 -12.47
CA VAL A 100 -1.01 11.76 -11.52
C VAL A 100 0.33 11.48 -12.20
N ALA A 101 0.37 10.53 -13.14
CA ALA A 101 1.60 10.24 -13.90
C ALA A 101 2.06 11.44 -14.74
N ARG A 102 1.13 12.17 -15.37
CA ARG A 102 1.47 13.40 -16.12
C ARG A 102 1.90 14.53 -15.19
N GLU A 103 1.22 14.68 -14.05
CA GLU A 103 1.54 15.70 -13.06
C GLU A 103 2.96 15.52 -12.49
N LEU A 104 3.35 14.28 -12.19
CA LEU A 104 4.62 13.95 -11.54
C LEU A 104 5.74 13.53 -12.52
N ALA A 105 5.56 13.76 -13.83
CA ALA A 105 6.52 13.33 -14.86
C ALA A 105 7.95 13.89 -14.66
N ASP A 106 8.05 15.09 -14.05
CA ASP A 106 9.32 15.78 -13.79
C ASP A 106 9.84 15.58 -12.34
N ASP A 107 9.15 14.79 -11.49
CA ASP A 107 9.38 14.69 -10.05
C ASP A 107 10.09 13.40 -9.60
N ASP A 108 10.96 12.81 -10.42
CA ASP A 108 11.61 11.53 -10.14
C ASP A 108 10.63 10.40 -9.77
N VAL A 109 9.44 10.41 -10.37
CA VAL A 109 8.41 9.38 -10.25
C VAL A 109 8.19 8.74 -11.61
N GLN A 110 8.12 7.40 -11.63
CA GLN A 110 7.82 6.64 -12.85
C GLN A 110 6.62 5.74 -12.61
N PHE A 111 5.67 5.77 -13.54
CA PHE A 111 4.58 4.80 -13.59
C PHE A 111 4.90 3.69 -14.58
N VAL A 112 4.53 2.45 -14.20
CA VAL A 112 4.69 1.25 -15.04
C VAL A 112 3.47 0.37 -14.85
N GLY A 113 2.86 -0.08 -15.94
CA GLY A 113 1.79 -1.06 -15.90
C GLY A 113 2.33 -2.50 -15.98
N ILE A 114 1.51 -3.46 -15.52
CA ILE A 114 1.61 -4.88 -15.85
C ILE A 114 0.27 -5.28 -16.46
N ALA A 115 0.23 -5.34 -17.79
CA ALA A 115 -0.98 -5.66 -18.57
C ALA A 115 -1.14 -7.19 -18.66
N THR A 116 -2.07 -7.76 -17.85
CA THR A 116 -2.19 -9.21 -17.71
C THR A 116 -3.30 -9.79 -18.58
N ARG A 117 -3.04 -10.98 -19.16
CA ARG A 117 -3.92 -11.89 -19.92
C ARG A 117 -4.29 -11.47 -21.34
N ASP A 118 -4.67 -10.25 -21.61
CA ASP A 118 -5.14 -9.79 -22.93
C ASP A 118 -4.25 -8.66 -23.42
N VAL A 119 -3.06 -9.00 -23.87
CA VAL A 119 -2.04 -8.05 -24.35
C VAL A 119 -2.56 -7.24 -25.56
N ALA A 120 -3.32 -7.88 -26.48
CA ALA A 120 -3.84 -7.18 -27.65
C ALA A 120 -4.90 -6.13 -27.26
N GLY A 121 -5.82 -6.49 -26.38
CA GLY A 121 -6.82 -5.56 -25.85
C GLY A 121 -6.20 -4.47 -24.98
N ALA A 122 -5.16 -4.79 -24.20
CA ALA A 122 -4.42 -3.83 -23.42
C ALA A 122 -3.72 -2.77 -24.30
N ARG A 123 -3.02 -3.20 -25.33
CA ARG A 123 -2.41 -2.31 -26.34
C ARG A 123 -3.43 -1.37 -26.99
N ALA A 124 -4.58 -1.90 -27.39
CA ALA A 124 -5.65 -1.10 -28.00
C ALA A 124 -6.23 -0.08 -27.00
N PHE A 125 -6.35 -0.47 -25.72
CA PHE A 125 -6.84 0.39 -24.64
C PHE A 125 -5.86 1.54 -24.36
N GLU A 126 -4.56 1.27 -24.16
CA GLU A 126 -3.56 2.30 -23.90
C GLU A 126 -3.46 3.32 -25.04
N ARG A 127 -3.45 2.87 -26.29
CA ARG A 127 -3.45 3.77 -27.44
C ARG A 127 -4.69 4.65 -27.49
N ALA A 128 -5.87 4.09 -27.21
CA ALA A 128 -7.13 4.84 -27.22
C ALA A 128 -7.25 5.85 -26.09
N ARG A 129 -6.55 5.62 -24.97
CA ARG A 129 -6.55 6.47 -23.78
C ARG A 129 -5.34 7.37 -23.67
N GLU A 130 -4.37 7.22 -24.57
CA GLU A 130 -3.10 7.96 -24.54
C GLU A 130 -2.43 7.84 -23.16
N VAL A 131 -2.34 6.57 -22.64
CA VAL A 131 -1.71 6.29 -21.34
C VAL A 131 -0.25 6.76 -21.39
N PRO A 132 0.21 7.58 -20.42
CA PRO A 132 1.50 8.27 -20.52
C PRO A 132 2.71 7.45 -20.06
N TYR A 133 2.54 6.17 -19.75
CA TYR A 133 3.59 5.29 -19.22
C TYR A 133 3.53 3.90 -19.86
N PRO A 134 4.66 3.17 -19.92
CA PRO A 134 4.70 1.83 -20.51
C PRO A 134 4.07 0.78 -19.61
N SER A 135 3.58 -0.30 -20.20
CA SER A 135 3.14 -1.50 -19.49
C SER A 135 3.87 -2.74 -20.00
N PHE A 136 4.33 -3.60 -19.09
CA PHE A 136 4.78 -4.95 -19.43
C PHE A 136 3.65 -5.75 -20.08
N ALA A 137 3.97 -6.50 -21.12
CA ALA A 137 3.09 -7.46 -21.78
C ALA A 137 3.12 -8.79 -21.00
N ASP A 138 2.14 -9.02 -20.11
CA ASP A 138 2.09 -10.20 -19.23
C ASP A 138 0.91 -11.12 -19.58
N ASP A 139 0.94 -11.74 -20.75
CA ASP A 139 -0.13 -12.66 -21.19
C ASP A 139 -0.29 -13.86 -20.25
N ALA A 140 0.79 -14.33 -19.65
CA ALA A 140 0.79 -15.47 -18.73
C ALA A 140 0.39 -15.11 -17.29
N GLY A 141 0.36 -13.83 -16.91
CA GLY A 141 0.06 -13.38 -15.55
C GLY A 141 1.16 -13.72 -14.53
N THR A 142 2.42 -13.65 -14.95
CA THR A 142 3.58 -14.13 -14.17
C THR A 142 4.33 -13.03 -13.41
N TYR A 143 4.20 -11.76 -13.84
CA TYR A 143 4.96 -10.67 -13.21
C TYR A 143 4.43 -10.30 -11.83
N ALA A 144 3.11 -10.23 -11.65
CA ALA A 144 2.53 -9.88 -10.37
C ALA A 144 2.89 -10.85 -9.23
N VAL A 145 3.07 -12.15 -9.55
CA VAL A 145 3.42 -13.15 -8.54
C VAL A 145 4.85 -13.03 -8.04
N GLN A 146 5.73 -12.32 -8.76
CA GLN A 146 7.11 -12.09 -8.33
C GLN A 146 7.19 -11.15 -7.11
N PHE A 147 6.13 -10.37 -6.81
CA PHE A 147 6.03 -9.59 -5.58
C PHE A 147 5.71 -10.44 -4.33
N ALA A 148 5.63 -11.77 -4.43
CA ALA A 148 5.23 -12.65 -3.32
C ALA A 148 6.13 -12.52 -2.08
N ASP A 149 7.43 -12.30 -2.27
CA ASP A 149 8.40 -12.21 -1.17
C ASP A 149 8.39 -10.84 -0.47
N SER A 150 7.84 -9.80 -1.13
CA SER A 150 7.69 -8.46 -0.57
C SER A 150 6.25 -8.21 -0.07
N LEU A 151 5.35 -7.77 -0.93
CA LEU A 151 3.94 -7.55 -0.61
C LEU A 151 3.07 -8.31 -1.62
N PRO A 152 2.71 -9.60 -1.36
CA PRO A 152 1.98 -10.42 -2.31
C PRO A 152 0.59 -9.89 -2.61
N THR A 153 0.09 -10.19 -3.83
CA THR A 153 -1.29 -9.92 -4.21
C THR A 153 -1.94 -11.12 -4.90
N MET A 154 -3.26 -11.17 -4.80
CA MET A 154 -4.13 -12.10 -5.53
C MET A 154 -5.25 -11.36 -6.28
N ALA A 155 -5.19 -10.04 -6.34
CA ALA A 155 -6.26 -9.18 -6.87
C ALA A 155 -5.79 -8.32 -8.04
N THR A 156 -6.71 -8.00 -8.95
CA THR A 156 -6.53 -7.04 -10.04
C THR A 156 -7.70 -6.04 -9.97
N PRO A 157 -7.45 -4.72 -9.87
CA PRO A 157 -6.12 -4.10 -9.87
C PRO A 157 -5.40 -4.21 -8.53
N THR A 158 -4.09 -4.12 -8.58
CA THR A 158 -3.21 -3.91 -7.44
C THR A 158 -2.11 -2.94 -7.85
N THR A 159 -1.77 -2.02 -6.95
CA THR A 159 -0.66 -1.08 -7.17
C THR A 159 0.38 -1.25 -6.08
N TRP A 160 1.64 -1.34 -6.47
CA TRP A 160 2.79 -1.21 -5.58
C TRP A 160 3.46 0.15 -5.81
N ILE A 161 4.01 0.71 -4.73
CA ILE A 161 4.92 1.84 -4.81
C ILE A 161 6.27 1.37 -4.28
N ILE A 162 7.28 1.49 -5.13
CA ILE A 162 8.66 1.12 -4.88
C ILE A 162 9.41 2.43 -4.62
N ASP A 163 10.21 2.47 -3.58
CA ASP A 163 11.02 3.64 -3.26
C ASP A 163 12.27 3.77 -4.15
N ALA A 164 12.99 4.87 -4.02
CA ALA A 164 14.18 5.14 -4.83
C ALA A 164 15.36 4.18 -4.58
N ASP A 165 15.32 3.42 -3.47
CA ASP A 165 16.30 2.37 -3.15
C ASP A 165 15.89 1.00 -3.72
N GLY A 166 14.79 0.95 -4.51
CA GLY A 166 14.28 -0.27 -5.13
C GLY A 166 13.50 -1.18 -4.19
N LYS A 167 12.99 -0.65 -3.07
CA LYS A 167 12.25 -1.43 -2.07
C LYS A 167 10.75 -1.17 -2.12
N VAL A 168 9.95 -2.22 -1.92
CA VAL A 168 8.49 -2.13 -1.91
C VAL A 168 8.00 -1.45 -0.63
N ALA A 169 7.51 -0.23 -0.77
CA ALA A 169 7.04 0.61 0.32
C ALA A 169 5.53 0.50 0.56
N VAL A 170 4.74 0.36 -0.51
CA VAL A 170 3.28 0.32 -0.44
C VAL A 170 2.72 -0.79 -1.32
N ARG A 171 1.62 -1.41 -0.86
CA ARG A 171 0.70 -2.17 -1.71
C ARG A 171 -0.71 -1.66 -1.49
N TYR A 172 -1.40 -1.32 -2.57
CA TYR A 172 -2.81 -0.92 -2.59
C TYR A 172 -3.62 -1.96 -3.38
N LEU A 173 -4.64 -2.56 -2.77
CA LEU A 173 -5.54 -3.54 -3.38
C LEU A 173 -6.83 -2.86 -3.84
N GLY A 174 -7.23 -3.13 -5.08
CA GLY A 174 -8.40 -2.51 -5.69
C GLY A 174 -8.10 -1.20 -6.40
N PRO A 175 -9.12 -0.56 -6.99
CA PRO A 175 -8.93 0.63 -7.80
C PRO A 175 -8.75 1.89 -6.95
N PHE A 176 -7.87 2.78 -7.37
CA PHE A 176 -7.86 4.15 -6.85
C PHE A 176 -9.14 4.87 -7.26
N THR A 177 -9.74 5.58 -6.31
CA THR A 177 -10.94 6.41 -6.50
C THR A 177 -10.66 7.91 -6.35
N SER A 178 -9.41 8.27 -6.05
CA SER A 178 -8.98 9.65 -5.80
C SER A 178 -7.51 9.86 -6.17
N GLU A 179 -7.23 10.90 -6.96
CA GLU A 179 -5.86 11.33 -7.26
C GLU A 179 -5.10 11.73 -5.99
N SER A 180 -5.78 12.38 -5.04
CA SER A 180 -5.17 12.81 -3.78
C SER A 180 -4.68 11.65 -2.93
N THR A 181 -5.39 10.51 -2.94
CA THR A 181 -4.94 9.30 -2.23
C THR A 181 -3.67 8.74 -2.85
N LEU A 182 -3.64 8.61 -4.18
CA LEU A 182 -2.46 8.11 -4.88
C LEU A 182 -1.25 9.04 -4.70
N ARG A 183 -1.46 10.35 -4.88
CA ARG A 183 -0.42 11.36 -4.68
C ARG A 183 0.13 11.34 -3.26
N GLY A 184 -0.74 11.33 -2.25
CA GLY A 184 -0.32 11.29 -0.85
C GLY A 184 0.56 10.08 -0.53
N LEU A 185 0.22 8.88 -1.03
CA LEU A 185 1.05 7.70 -0.86
C LEU A 185 2.41 7.80 -1.55
N ILE A 186 2.48 8.44 -2.73
CA ILE A 186 3.74 8.69 -3.44
C ILE A 186 4.61 9.68 -2.65
N GLU A 187 4.03 10.80 -2.19
CA GLU A 187 4.71 11.83 -1.40
C GLU A 187 5.25 11.26 -0.08
N ASP A 188 4.47 10.41 0.61
CA ASP A 188 4.90 9.72 1.84
C ASP A 188 6.13 8.83 1.58
N VAL A 189 6.16 8.11 0.44
CA VAL A 189 7.30 7.27 0.06
C VAL A 189 8.53 8.12 -0.29
N GLN A 190 8.35 9.24 -1.02
CA GLN A 190 9.43 10.19 -1.32
C GLN A 190 10.01 10.83 -0.04
N GLY A 191 9.15 11.17 0.92
CA GLY A 191 9.54 11.81 2.19
C GLY A 191 10.19 10.84 3.20
N SER A 192 9.98 9.53 3.05
CA SER A 192 10.47 8.48 3.96
C SER A 192 11.83 7.88 3.56
N ARG A 193 12.63 8.60 2.79
CA ARG A 193 14.02 8.22 2.46
C ARG A 193 14.85 8.17 3.74
N SER A 194 15.59 7.07 3.91
CA SER A 194 16.46 6.81 5.08
C SER A 194 17.71 7.69 5.05
#